data_79b0291b9963a64a18445a0b0a8e9ee2
#
_entry.id   79b0291b9963a64a18445a0b0a8e9ee2
#
_cell.length_a   1.000
_cell.length_b   1.000
_cell.length_c   1.000
_cell.angle_alpha   90.00
_cell.angle_beta   90.00
_cell.angle_gamma   90.00
#
_symmetry.space_group_name_H-M   'P 1'
#
loop_
_entity.id
_entity.type
_entity.pdbx_description
1 polymer ?
#
loop_
_entity_poly.entity_id
_entity_poly.type
_entity_poly.pdbx_seq_one_letter_code
_entity_poly.pdbx_strand_id
1 'polypeptide(L)'
;MARVYVDAWRTTNAGILPSEYLDGLSYRKAELKWYRVLADHQDTPKYFVAETHVGKVVGLAGGGPEREGNPTYRAELYLIYLLAGYQRQGLGRLLVSAVAEESRANGFHSMLVWTFKDTHGACRFYKSLGGELIGSGTITIGGRDVTEVCYGWRNIADLAANQSQEHKGLWNTPHLQDGHRQSLETSSSN
;
A
#
# COMPACT_ATOMS: atom_id res chain seq x y z
N MET A 1 -5.24 9.61 -4.02
CA MET A 1 -3.98 9.00 -3.57
C MET A 1 -3.01 10.04 -2.98
N ALA A 2 -2.63 11.13 -3.67
CA ALA A 2 -1.66 12.13 -3.20
C ALA A 2 -1.98 12.73 -1.82
N ARG A 3 -3.24 13.11 -1.57
CA ARG A 3 -3.69 13.60 -0.27
C ARG A 3 -3.51 12.55 0.84
N VAL A 4 -3.93 11.31 0.59
CA VAL A 4 -3.76 10.21 1.57
C VAL A 4 -2.28 9.99 1.88
N TYR A 5 -1.42 10.01 0.86
CA TYR A 5 0.03 9.89 1.04
C TYR A 5 0.57 11.00 1.94
N VAL A 6 0.33 12.27 1.60
CA VAL A 6 0.88 13.41 2.36
C VAL A 6 0.33 13.48 3.78
N ASP A 7 -0.99 13.35 3.94
CA ASP A 7 -1.64 13.45 5.26
C ASP A 7 -1.22 12.28 6.18
N ALA A 8 -1.15 11.06 5.63
CA ALA A 8 -0.70 9.91 6.40
C ALA A 8 0.79 10.05 6.80
N TRP A 9 1.67 10.53 5.91
CA TRP A 9 3.06 10.79 6.27
C TRP A 9 3.20 11.79 7.41
N ARG A 10 2.49 12.91 7.34
CA ARG A 10 2.52 13.97 8.36
C ARG A 10 2.00 13.47 9.70
N THR A 11 0.94 12.68 9.70
CA THR A 11 0.33 12.20 10.96
C THR A 11 1.05 11.01 11.56
N THR A 12 1.48 10.05 10.72
CA THR A 12 2.08 8.80 11.21
C THR A 12 3.53 8.98 11.64
N ASN A 13 4.26 9.88 10.98
CA ASN A 13 5.69 10.07 11.21
C ASN A 13 6.02 11.34 12.03
N ALA A 14 5.00 12.00 12.58
CA ALA A 14 5.20 13.12 13.51
C ALA A 14 6.03 12.64 14.71
N GLY A 15 7.10 13.40 15.04
CA GLY A 15 8.04 13.06 16.10
C GLY A 15 9.11 12.02 15.71
N ILE A 16 8.93 11.28 14.62
CA ILE A 16 9.91 10.33 14.08
C ILE A 16 10.82 11.04 13.07
N LEU A 17 10.22 11.75 12.11
CA LEU A 17 10.94 12.52 11.10
C LEU A 17 11.01 14.00 11.47
N PRO A 18 12.00 14.75 10.92
CA PRO A 18 12.07 16.20 11.10
C PRO A 18 10.78 16.89 10.64
N SER A 19 10.27 17.85 11.43
CA SER A 19 9.07 18.63 11.10
C SER A 19 9.21 19.35 9.76
N GLU A 20 10.37 19.96 9.51
CA GLU A 20 10.68 20.64 8.25
C GLU A 20 10.54 19.72 7.02
N TYR A 21 10.96 18.45 7.15
CA TYR A 21 10.77 17.46 6.09
C TYR A 21 9.29 17.18 5.87
N LEU A 22 8.52 16.95 6.93
CA LEU A 22 7.09 16.66 6.85
C LEU A 22 6.28 17.85 6.32
N ASP A 23 6.59 19.07 6.76
CA ASP A 23 5.96 20.30 6.30
C ASP A 23 6.30 20.60 4.84
N GLY A 24 7.49 20.22 4.39
CA GLY A 24 7.94 20.31 3.00
C GLY A 24 7.24 19.34 2.03
N LEU A 25 6.47 18.37 2.52
CA LEU A 25 5.70 17.47 1.67
C LEU A 25 4.61 18.26 0.92
N SER A 26 4.60 18.16 -0.40
CA SER A 26 3.69 18.93 -1.28
C SER A 26 2.66 18.01 -1.92
N TYR A 27 1.38 18.35 -1.79
CA TYR A 27 0.30 17.65 -2.51
C TYR A 27 0.52 17.64 -4.01
N ARG A 28 0.91 18.78 -4.60
CA ARG A 28 1.18 18.90 -6.04
C ARG A 28 2.32 18.00 -6.50
N LYS A 29 3.42 17.93 -5.73
CA LYS A 29 4.52 17.01 -6.05
C LYS A 29 4.07 15.55 -5.92
N ALA A 30 3.26 15.24 -4.92
CA ALA A 30 2.68 13.91 -4.74
C ALA A 30 1.71 13.55 -5.88
N GLU A 31 0.87 14.49 -6.34
CA GLU A 31 -0.02 14.30 -7.50
C GLU A 31 0.77 13.98 -8.76
N LEU A 32 1.82 14.75 -9.07
CA LEU A 32 2.68 14.50 -10.22
C LEU A 32 3.39 13.14 -10.12
N LYS A 33 3.85 12.76 -8.92
CA LYS A 33 4.43 11.44 -8.69
C LYS A 33 3.42 10.32 -9.00
N TRP A 34 2.21 10.41 -8.42
CA TRP A 34 1.17 9.43 -8.64
C TRP A 34 0.70 9.38 -10.09
N TYR A 35 0.58 10.53 -10.76
CA TYR A 35 0.29 10.58 -12.18
C TYR A 35 1.30 9.78 -13.00
N ARG A 36 2.60 9.97 -12.77
CA ARG A 36 3.66 9.22 -13.46
C ARG A 36 3.60 7.73 -13.17
N VAL A 37 3.40 7.37 -11.90
CA VAL A 37 3.30 5.97 -11.46
C VAL A 37 2.11 5.27 -12.14
N LEU A 38 0.96 5.94 -12.24
CA LEU A 38 -0.24 5.36 -12.85
C LEU A 38 -0.23 5.42 -14.39
N ALA A 39 0.54 6.34 -14.98
CA ALA A 39 0.74 6.42 -16.44
C ALA A 39 1.79 5.42 -16.95
N ASP A 40 2.62 4.90 -16.07
CA ASP A 40 3.55 3.83 -16.41
C ASP A 40 2.76 2.51 -16.47
N HIS A 41 2.48 2.05 -17.69
CA HIS A 41 1.71 0.84 -17.98
C HIS A 41 2.48 -0.46 -17.70
N GLN A 42 3.50 -0.42 -16.86
CA GLN A 42 4.19 -1.60 -16.37
C GLN A 42 3.22 -2.45 -15.53
N ASP A 43 3.24 -3.76 -15.70
CA ASP A 43 2.36 -4.68 -14.96
C ASP A 43 2.61 -4.69 -13.45
N THR A 44 3.71 -4.16 -13.00
CA THR A 44 4.11 -4.05 -11.59
C THR A 44 4.81 -2.71 -11.31
N PRO A 45 4.60 -2.10 -10.14
CA PRO A 45 3.79 -2.54 -8.99
C PRO A 45 2.29 -2.32 -9.16
N LYS A 46 1.47 -3.09 -8.43
CA LYS A 46 0.02 -2.88 -8.34
C LYS A 46 -0.34 -2.03 -7.13
N TYR A 47 -1.35 -1.17 -7.33
CA TYR A 47 -1.84 -0.27 -6.28
C TYR A 47 -3.33 -0.46 -6.05
N PHE A 48 -3.72 -0.47 -4.78
CA PHE A 48 -5.09 -0.63 -4.31
C PHE A 48 -5.50 0.59 -3.50
N VAL A 49 -6.76 0.98 -3.58
CA VAL A 49 -7.31 2.09 -2.80
C VAL A 49 -8.49 1.64 -1.96
N ALA A 50 -8.59 2.20 -0.76
CA ALA A 50 -9.80 2.15 0.04
C ALA A 50 -10.59 3.43 -0.23
N GLU A 51 -11.84 3.27 -0.65
CA GLU A 51 -12.71 4.37 -1.05
C GLU A 51 -14.02 4.33 -0.26
N THR A 52 -14.55 5.48 0.11
CA THR A 52 -15.85 5.60 0.74
C THR A 52 -16.95 5.47 -0.31
N HIS A 53 -18.19 5.21 0.14
CA HIS A 53 -19.38 5.14 -0.74
C HIS A 53 -19.65 6.42 -1.56
N VAL A 54 -19.04 7.56 -1.18
CA VAL A 54 -19.13 8.84 -1.91
C VAL A 54 -17.91 9.12 -2.79
N GLY A 55 -17.09 8.14 -3.06
CA GLY A 55 -15.95 8.28 -3.96
C GLY A 55 -14.70 8.93 -3.37
N LYS A 56 -14.61 9.06 -2.02
CA LYS A 56 -13.44 9.62 -1.38
C LYS A 56 -12.40 8.54 -1.09
N VAL A 57 -11.21 8.65 -1.67
CA VAL A 57 -10.07 7.78 -1.35
C VAL A 57 -9.55 8.12 0.05
N VAL A 58 -9.52 7.13 0.94
CA VAL A 58 -9.14 7.27 2.36
C VAL A 58 -7.97 6.39 2.76
N GLY A 59 -7.58 5.48 1.89
CA GLY A 59 -6.42 4.61 2.07
C GLY A 59 -5.83 4.16 0.75
N LEU A 60 -4.60 3.70 0.78
CA LEU A 60 -3.95 3.09 -0.37
C LEU A 60 -2.88 2.11 0.08
N ALA A 61 -2.65 1.07 -0.69
CA ALA A 61 -1.52 0.16 -0.57
C ALA A 61 -0.95 -0.16 -1.94
N GLY A 62 0.30 -0.56 -1.98
CA GLY A 62 0.93 -1.02 -3.22
C GLY A 62 2.05 -2.01 -2.93
N GLY A 63 2.24 -2.94 -3.85
CA GLY A 63 3.26 -3.98 -3.74
C GLY A 63 3.58 -4.61 -5.08
N GLY A 64 4.55 -5.51 -5.05
CA GLY A 64 5.04 -6.20 -6.22
C GLY A 64 6.22 -7.10 -5.87
N PRO A 65 7.08 -7.45 -6.85
CA PRO A 65 8.30 -8.19 -6.60
C PRO A 65 9.18 -7.51 -5.55
N GLU A 66 9.83 -8.29 -4.71
CA GLU A 66 10.82 -7.77 -3.77
C GLU A 66 12.00 -7.15 -4.54
N ARG A 67 12.53 -6.00 -4.06
CA ARG A 67 13.38 -5.10 -4.86
C ARG A 67 14.88 -5.24 -4.61
N GLU A 68 15.29 -5.91 -3.53
CA GLU A 68 16.69 -6.02 -3.10
C GLU A 68 17.27 -7.43 -3.30
N GLY A 69 16.49 -8.34 -3.90
CA GLY A 69 16.94 -9.70 -4.20
C GLY A 69 16.89 -10.64 -3.00
N ASN A 70 15.97 -10.42 -2.06
CA ASN A 70 15.80 -11.30 -0.91
C ASN A 70 15.49 -12.73 -1.35
N PRO A 71 16.30 -13.75 -0.92
CA PRO A 71 16.12 -15.13 -1.39
C PRO A 71 14.87 -15.83 -0.82
N THR A 72 14.36 -15.35 0.31
CA THR A 72 13.26 -16.00 1.05
C THR A 72 11.92 -15.32 0.76
N TYR A 73 11.90 -14.00 0.73
CA TYR A 73 10.69 -13.20 0.56
C TYR A 73 10.67 -12.63 -0.85
N ARG A 74 9.69 -13.07 -1.66
CA ARG A 74 9.68 -12.80 -3.11
C ARG A 74 8.78 -11.63 -3.51
N ALA A 75 7.85 -11.24 -2.64
CA ALA A 75 7.04 -10.04 -2.79
C ALA A 75 7.36 -9.02 -1.69
N GLU A 76 7.01 -7.77 -1.95
CA GLU A 76 7.15 -6.67 -0.99
C GLU A 76 5.90 -5.79 -1.01
N LEU A 77 5.38 -5.49 0.19
CA LEU A 77 4.41 -4.43 0.41
C LEU A 77 5.17 -3.11 0.46
N TYR A 78 5.21 -2.37 -0.67
CA TYR A 78 6.01 -1.15 -0.80
C TYR A 78 5.50 0.00 0.05
N LEU A 79 4.17 0.06 0.23
CA LEU A 79 3.52 1.10 1.01
C LEU A 79 2.11 0.68 1.43
N ILE A 80 1.70 1.21 2.56
CA ILE A 80 0.31 1.22 3.01
C ILE A 80 0.05 2.50 3.81
N TYR A 81 -0.97 3.25 3.42
CA TYR A 81 -1.37 4.50 4.06
C TYR A 81 -2.87 4.55 4.27
N LEU A 82 -3.28 5.01 5.45
CA LEU A 82 -4.67 5.25 5.81
C LEU A 82 -4.77 6.60 6.53
N LEU A 83 -5.75 7.40 6.14
CA LEU A 83 -6.08 8.61 6.89
C LEU A 83 -6.46 8.24 8.33
N ALA A 84 -6.01 9.04 9.31
CA ALA A 84 -6.16 8.75 10.75
C ALA A 84 -7.60 8.41 11.15
N GLY A 85 -8.60 9.15 10.65
CA GLY A 85 -10.01 8.91 10.94
C GLY A 85 -10.60 7.62 10.36
N TYR A 86 -9.84 6.90 9.53
CA TYR A 86 -10.25 5.64 8.90
C TYR A 86 -9.40 4.44 9.35
N GLN A 87 -8.51 4.65 10.30
CA GLN A 87 -7.74 3.58 10.92
C GLN A 87 -8.59 2.77 11.91
N ARG A 88 -8.12 1.55 12.25
CA ARG A 88 -8.75 0.65 13.22
C ARG A 88 -10.18 0.18 12.86
N GLN A 89 -10.53 0.23 11.57
CA GLN A 89 -11.82 -0.18 11.01
C GLN A 89 -11.68 -1.38 10.04
N GLY A 90 -10.59 -2.15 10.12
CA GLY A 90 -10.36 -3.29 9.22
C GLY A 90 -9.71 -2.93 7.88
N LEU A 91 -9.80 -1.66 7.42
CA LEU A 91 -9.33 -1.25 6.08
C LEU A 91 -7.86 -1.57 5.80
N GLY A 92 -6.99 -1.47 6.81
CA GLY A 92 -5.58 -1.84 6.65
C GLY A 92 -5.40 -3.32 6.32
N ARG A 93 -6.17 -4.19 6.96
CA ARG A 93 -6.18 -5.63 6.71
C ARG A 93 -6.65 -5.94 5.28
N LEU A 94 -7.73 -5.30 4.84
CA LEU A 94 -8.25 -5.45 3.47
C LEU A 94 -7.24 -5.00 2.41
N LEU A 95 -6.54 -3.90 2.64
CA LEU A 95 -5.51 -3.41 1.73
C LEU A 95 -4.30 -4.37 1.65
N VAL A 96 -3.83 -4.91 2.79
CA VAL A 96 -2.76 -5.91 2.80
C VAL A 96 -3.22 -7.20 2.12
N SER A 97 -4.46 -7.63 2.36
CA SER A 97 -5.04 -8.80 1.71
C SER A 97 -5.07 -8.66 0.20
N ALA A 98 -5.48 -7.49 -0.33
CA ALA A 98 -5.49 -7.23 -1.77
C ALA A 98 -4.08 -7.33 -2.40
N VAL A 99 -3.06 -6.78 -1.72
CA VAL A 99 -1.66 -6.91 -2.17
C VAL A 99 -1.19 -8.37 -2.10
N ALA A 100 -1.57 -9.11 -1.05
CA ALA A 100 -1.21 -10.52 -0.90
C ALA A 100 -1.88 -11.40 -1.96
N GLU A 101 -3.15 -11.15 -2.31
CA GLU A 101 -3.87 -11.86 -3.38
C GLU A 101 -3.21 -11.63 -4.74
N GLU A 102 -2.92 -10.37 -5.08
CA GLU A 102 -2.22 -10.02 -6.32
C GLU A 102 -0.83 -10.67 -6.38
N SER A 103 -0.09 -10.63 -5.27
CA SER A 103 1.21 -11.29 -5.18
C SER A 103 1.11 -12.80 -5.44
N ARG A 104 0.10 -13.46 -4.87
CA ARG A 104 -0.15 -14.89 -5.12
C ARG A 104 -0.55 -15.18 -6.56
N ALA A 105 -1.38 -14.34 -7.16
CA ALA A 105 -1.75 -14.46 -8.57
C ALA A 105 -0.53 -14.39 -9.49
N ASN A 106 0.51 -13.64 -9.08
CA ASN A 106 1.79 -13.54 -9.77
C ASN A 106 2.82 -14.61 -9.32
N GLY A 107 2.39 -15.64 -8.57
CA GLY A 107 3.23 -16.77 -8.17
C GLY A 107 4.14 -16.51 -6.97
N PHE A 108 3.98 -15.42 -6.26
CA PHE A 108 4.73 -15.14 -5.02
C PHE A 108 3.96 -15.68 -3.81
N HIS A 109 4.63 -16.43 -2.95
CA HIS A 109 4.02 -17.05 -1.78
C HIS A 109 4.51 -16.48 -0.46
N SER A 110 5.49 -15.59 -0.49
CA SER A 110 6.09 -14.93 0.67
C SER A 110 6.18 -13.43 0.41
N MET A 111 6.09 -12.61 1.47
CA MET A 111 6.11 -11.17 1.36
C MET A 111 6.84 -10.54 2.54
N LEU A 112 7.47 -9.40 2.33
CA LEU A 112 8.03 -8.56 3.39
C LEU A 112 7.49 -7.13 3.31
N VAL A 113 7.73 -6.37 4.38
CA VAL A 113 7.44 -4.93 4.47
C VAL A 113 8.44 -4.24 5.37
N TRP A 114 8.88 -3.07 4.97
CA TRP A 114 9.70 -2.18 5.80
C TRP A 114 8.84 -1.09 6.44
N THR A 115 9.15 -0.76 7.70
CA THR A 115 8.51 0.35 8.43
C THR A 115 9.48 0.94 9.45
N PHE A 116 9.29 2.19 9.85
CA PHE A 116 10.13 2.76 10.91
C PHE A 116 9.86 2.06 12.24
N LYS A 117 10.93 1.74 12.96
CA LYS A 117 10.88 1.09 14.28
C LYS A 117 9.96 1.81 15.26
N ASP A 118 9.98 3.14 15.22
CA ASP A 118 9.25 4.00 16.14
C ASP A 118 7.78 4.21 15.71
N THR A 119 7.39 3.74 14.52
CA THR A 119 5.97 3.70 14.11
C THR A 119 5.28 2.50 14.81
N HIS A 120 5.12 2.62 16.13
CA HIS A 120 4.62 1.52 16.97
C HIS A 120 3.24 0.99 16.51
N GLY A 121 2.41 1.85 15.91
CA GLY A 121 1.12 1.46 15.34
C GLY A 121 1.27 0.46 14.19
N ALA A 122 2.17 0.75 13.25
CA ALA A 122 2.46 -0.12 12.12
C ALA A 122 3.13 -1.43 12.58
N CYS A 123 4.10 -1.35 13.49
CA CYS A 123 4.76 -2.54 14.04
C CYS A 123 3.75 -3.50 14.71
N ARG A 124 2.81 -2.97 15.52
CA ARG A 124 1.75 -3.79 16.12
C ARG A 124 0.80 -4.36 15.07
N PHE A 125 0.49 -3.57 14.05
CA PHE A 125 -0.37 -3.99 12.96
C PHE A 125 0.23 -5.18 12.20
N TYR A 126 1.48 -5.11 11.76
CA TYR A 126 2.13 -6.21 11.04
C TYR A 126 2.26 -7.47 11.90
N LYS A 127 2.61 -7.33 13.18
CA LYS A 127 2.59 -8.45 14.13
C LYS A 127 1.21 -9.08 14.27
N SER A 128 0.14 -8.28 14.31
CA SER A 128 -1.25 -8.79 14.40
C SER A 128 -1.71 -9.53 13.15
N LEU A 129 -1.00 -9.35 12.04
CA LEU A 129 -1.17 -10.10 10.79
C LEU A 129 -0.28 -11.35 10.72
N GLY A 130 0.41 -11.71 11.79
CA GLY A 130 1.32 -12.85 11.83
C GLY A 130 2.70 -12.56 11.22
N GLY A 131 3.05 -11.29 10.98
CA GLY A 131 4.37 -10.90 10.50
C GLY A 131 5.46 -11.12 11.55
N GLU A 132 6.52 -11.79 11.16
CA GLU A 132 7.71 -12.00 11.98
C GLU A 132 8.72 -10.88 11.73
N LEU A 133 9.41 -10.40 12.78
CA LEU A 133 10.52 -9.47 12.64
C LEU A 133 11.71 -10.22 12.04
N ILE A 134 12.13 -9.84 10.84
CA ILE A 134 13.16 -10.56 10.06
C ILE A 134 14.43 -9.74 9.84
N GLY A 135 14.41 -8.45 10.14
CA GLY A 135 15.57 -7.59 9.93
C GLY A 135 15.37 -6.18 10.46
N SER A 136 16.45 -5.43 10.43
CA SER A 136 16.47 -3.99 10.71
C SER A 136 17.53 -3.31 9.87
N GLY A 137 17.33 -2.03 9.59
CA GLY A 137 18.26 -1.19 8.84
C GLY A 137 18.24 0.25 9.34
N THR A 138 19.03 1.10 8.69
CA THR A 138 19.03 2.53 8.93
C THR A 138 18.88 3.24 7.59
N ILE A 139 17.99 4.22 7.53
CA ILE A 139 17.76 5.06 6.35
C ILE A 139 17.85 6.53 6.76
N THR A 140 18.45 7.35 5.92
CA THR A 140 18.53 8.81 6.16
C THR A 140 17.37 9.52 5.46
N ILE A 141 16.53 10.21 6.23
CA ILE A 141 15.40 11.00 5.70
C ILE A 141 15.43 12.41 6.29
N GLY A 142 15.43 13.41 5.42
CA GLY A 142 15.49 14.81 5.85
C GLY A 142 16.74 15.14 6.66
N GLY A 143 17.87 14.46 6.39
CA GLY A 143 19.12 14.63 7.12
C GLY A 143 19.17 13.94 8.49
N ARG A 144 18.16 13.15 8.85
CA ARG A 144 18.11 12.38 10.09
C ARG A 144 18.16 10.87 9.80
N ASP A 145 19.01 10.16 10.53
CA ASP A 145 19.04 8.70 10.49
C ASP A 145 17.86 8.13 11.29
N VAL A 146 17.12 7.24 10.66
CA VAL A 146 15.94 6.59 11.23
C VAL A 146 16.11 5.08 11.11
N THR A 147 15.90 4.39 12.22
CA THR A 147 15.92 2.92 12.21
C THR A 147 14.61 2.41 11.57
N GLU A 148 14.75 1.55 10.58
CA GLU A 148 13.65 0.77 10.04
C GLU A 148 13.73 -0.68 10.46
N VAL A 149 12.60 -1.36 10.44
CA VAL A 149 12.46 -2.79 10.75
C VAL A 149 11.67 -3.46 9.66
N CYS A 150 12.04 -4.70 9.36
CA CYS A 150 11.42 -5.52 8.34
C CYS A 150 10.55 -6.60 8.98
N TYR A 151 9.31 -6.69 8.55
CA TYR A 151 8.41 -7.81 8.87
C TYR A 151 8.22 -8.69 7.67
N GLY A 152 8.18 -10.01 7.87
CA GLY A 152 8.03 -10.99 6.79
C GLY A 152 6.98 -12.05 7.08
N TRP A 153 6.36 -12.54 6.03
CA TRP A 153 5.44 -13.69 6.00
C TRP A 153 5.98 -14.72 5.02
N ARG A 154 6.38 -15.88 5.51
CA ARG A 154 6.84 -17.01 4.66
C ARG A 154 5.72 -17.62 3.84
N ASN A 155 4.49 -17.50 4.32
CA ASN A 155 3.27 -17.90 3.62
C ASN A 155 2.23 -16.78 3.75
N ILE A 156 1.80 -16.22 2.61
CA ILE A 156 0.82 -15.13 2.54
C ILE A 156 -0.60 -15.62 2.23
N ALA A 157 -0.84 -16.95 2.22
CA ALA A 157 -2.16 -17.49 1.96
C ALA A 157 -3.20 -17.00 2.98
N ASP A 158 -2.83 -16.94 4.26
CA ASP A 158 -3.72 -16.49 5.32
C ASP A 158 -4.01 -14.97 5.26
N LEU A 159 -3.08 -14.19 4.74
CA LEU A 159 -3.31 -12.77 4.48
C LEU A 159 -4.34 -12.56 3.36
N ALA A 160 -4.28 -13.38 2.32
CA ALA A 160 -5.20 -13.34 1.19
C ALA A 160 -6.62 -13.83 1.56
N ALA A 161 -6.74 -14.89 2.40
CA ALA A 161 -8.02 -15.50 2.74
C ALA A 161 -8.97 -14.61 3.58
N ASN A 162 -8.46 -13.57 4.21
CA ASN A 162 -9.25 -12.69 5.09
C ASN A 162 -10.33 -11.85 4.40
N GLN A 163 -10.34 -11.75 3.06
CA GLN A 163 -11.43 -11.10 2.34
C GLN A 163 -12.75 -11.89 2.38
N SER A 164 -12.69 -13.22 2.43
CA SER A 164 -13.85 -14.07 2.23
C SER A 164 -14.82 -14.12 3.41
N GLN A 165 -14.39 -13.76 4.62
CA GLN A 165 -15.22 -13.86 5.83
C GLN A 165 -15.83 -12.53 6.29
N GLU A 166 -15.18 -11.39 6.07
CA GLU A 166 -15.67 -10.09 6.52
C GLU A 166 -16.59 -9.37 5.51
N HIS A 167 -16.61 -9.79 4.24
CA HIS A 167 -17.42 -9.15 3.19
C HIS A 167 -18.92 -9.52 3.21
N LYS A 168 -19.36 -10.43 4.05
CA LYS A 168 -20.80 -10.81 4.12
C LYS A 168 -21.69 -9.81 4.90
N GLY A 169 -21.12 -8.74 5.46
CA GLY A 169 -21.88 -7.89 6.38
C GLY A 169 -21.90 -6.40 6.14
N LEU A 170 -21.01 -5.75 5.41
CA LEU A 170 -20.90 -4.28 5.51
C LEU A 170 -20.61 -3.45 4.25
N TRP A 171 -20.21 -4.03 3.11
CA TRP A 171 -19.91 -3.21 1.94
C TRP A 171 -20.33 -3.90 0.65
N ASN A 172 -21.31 -3.31 -0.06
CA ASN A 172 -21.55 -3.60 -1.47
C ASN A 172 -20.30 -3.14 -2.23
N THR A 173 -19.57 -4.08 -2.80
CA THR A 173 -18.39 -3.83 -3.64
C THR A 173 -18.85 -3.12 -4.91
N PRO A 174 -18.43 -1.89 -5.19
CA PRO A 174 -18.46 -1.40 -6.56
C PRO A 174 -17.32 -2.11 -7.31
N HIS A 175 -17.67 -2.69 -8.43
CA HIS A 175 -16.84 -3.40 -9.37
C HIS A 175 -15.43 -2.79 -9.51
N LEU A 176 -14.42 -3.66 -9.42
CA LEU A 176 -13.17 -3.51 -10.16
C LEU A 176 -13.57 -3.52 -11.65
N GLN A 177 -13.73 -2.35 -12.23
CA GLN A 177 -13.89 -2.25 -13.68
C GLN A 177 -12.51 -2.42 -14.29
N ASP A 178 -12.28 -3.62 -14.81
CA ASP A 178 -11.31 -3.83 -15.88
C ASP A 178 -11.61 -2.83 -16.99
N GLY A 179 -10.68 -1.90 -17.20
CA GLY A 179 -10.72 -0.95 -18.29
C GLY A 179 -10.58 -1.66 -19.63
N HIS A 180 -11.63 -2.34 -20.10
CA HIS A 180 -11.68 -2.86 -21.45
C HIS A 180 -12.04 -1.71 -22.39
N ARG A 181 -11.08 -1.43 -23.29
CA ARG A 181 -11.17 -0.66 -24.52
C ARG A 181 -12.52 -0.82 -25.21
N GLN A 182 -13.24 0.26 -25.38
CA GLN A 182 -14.12 0.39 -26.56
C GLN A 182 -13.33 1.11 -27.66
N SER A 183 -13.04 0.33 -28.69
CA SER A 183 -12.52 0.80 -29.96
C SER A 183 -13.55 1.73 -30.59
N LEU A 184 -13.16 2.98 -30.81
CA LEU A 184 -13.88 3.88 -31.69
C LEU A 184 -13.56 3.47 -33.12
N GLU A 185 -14.44 2.67 -33.74
CA GLU A 185 -14.49 2.53 -35.20
C GLU A 185 -15.08 3.81 -35.77
N THR A 186 -14.23 4.55 -36.46
CA THR A 186 -14.65 5.63 -37.34
C THR A 186 -15.25 5.03 -38.60
N SER A 187 -16.56 5.06 -38.73
CA SER A 187 -17.21 4.87 -40.02
C SER A 187 -17.03 6.14 -40.85
N SER A 188 -16.17 6.06 -41.85
CA SER A 188 -16.23 6.93 -43.02
C SER A 188 -17.37 6.44 -43.92
N SER A 189 -18.30 7.31 -44.25
CA SER A 189 -19.05 7.22 -45.48
C SER A 189 -19.70 8.55 -45.83
N ASN A 190 -19.34 9.00 -47.02
CA ASN A 190 -19.89 10.08 -47.89
C ASN A 190 -19.55 11.51 -47.49
#